data_0cf36a234e7bae225615dc8ef5b9cd96
#
_entry.id   0cf36a234e7bae225615dc8ef5b9cd96
#
_cell.length_a   1.000
_cell.length_b   1.000
_cell.length_c   1.000
_cell.angle_alpha   90.00
_cell.angle_beta   90.00
_cell.angle_gamma   90.00
#
_symmetry.space_group_name_H-M   'P 1'
#
loop_
_entity.id
_entity.type
_entity.pdbx_description
1 polymer ?
#
loop_
_entity_poly.entity_id
_entity_poly.type
_entity_poly.pdbx_seq_one_letter_code
_entity_poly.pdbx_strand_id
1 'polypeptide(L)'
;MKIITNPFEICSEKKLLLVGLLAMLIAAWISTRSSMLIFGSLKVINNYHQSYGQALINLAITLVSNSVLLFVFARIRYPKTRLIDVLSVVLTAHIVIYILLGLTALPIVQDSVRAVELEILDKGLQMPALEKIHLFTLGAIGVLSISLLIYFFYLLVVGMKIAMNSKSKWEMVVLILLVFVWNTCLQFLNLYV
;
A
#
# COMPACT_ATOMS: atom_id res chain seq x y z
N MET A 1 17.80 -0.33 14.51
CA MET A 1 16.71 0.68 14.43
C MET A 1 16.80 1.62 13.22
N LYS A 2 17.96 2.13 12.82
CA LYS A 2 18.07 3.08 11.66
C LYS A 2 17.55 2.54 10.32
N ILE A 3 17.63 1.23 10.05
CA ILE A 3 17.11 0.63 8.80
C ILE A 3 15.59 0.78 8.67
N ILE A 4 14.86 0.65 9.78
CA ILE A 4 13.40 0.80 9.78
C ILE A 4 13.02 2.27 9.60
N THR A 5 13.70 3.20 10.27
CA THR A 5 13.34 4.62 10.21
C THR A 5 13.80 5.31 8.92
N ASN A 6 14.95 4.92 8.35
CA ASN A 6 15.46 5.51 7.11
C ASN A 6 16.31 4.51 6.31
N PRO A 7 15.70 3.59 5.58
CA PRO A 7 16.41 2.61 4.75
C PRO A 7 17.18 3.25 3.60
N PHE A 8 16.76 4.43 3.14
CA PHE A 8 17.30 5.11 1.96
C PHE A 8 18.71 5.68 2.15
N GLU A 9 19.12 5.98 3.39
CA GLU A 9 20.49 6.42 3.70
C GLU A 9 21.46 5.26 3.89
N ILE A 10 20.96 4.06 4.24
CA ILE A 10 21.79 2.93 4.64
C ILE A 10 21.95 1.92 3.52
N CYS A 11 20.87 1.69 2.77
CA CYS A 11 20.84 0.67 1.73
C CYS A 11 21.14 1.29 0.36
N SER A 12 21.90 0.55 -0.47
CA SER A 12 22.08 0.95 -1.87
C SER A 12 20.77 0.84 -2.66
N GLU A 13 20.58 1.72 -3.65
CA GLU A 13 19.41 1.73 -4.55
C GLU A 13 19.12 0.34 -5.13
N LYS A 14 20.15 -0.40 -5.55
CA LYS A 14 20.01 -1.77 -6.10
C LYS A 14 19.40 -2.75 -5.09
N LYS A 15 19.80 -2.65 -3.81
CA LYS A 15 19.25 -3.50 -2.75
C LYS A 15 17.80 -3.17 -2.47
N LEU A 16 17.46 -1.87 -2.40
CA LEU A 16 16.08 -1.42 -2.19
C LEU A 16 15.16 -1.87 -3.33
N LEU A 17 15.59 -1.73 -4.58
CA LEU A 17 14.85 -2.20 -5.75
C LEU A 17 14.64 -3.71 -5.70
N LEU A 18 15.69 -4.49 -5.43
CA LEU A 18 15.60 -5.95 -5.37
C LEU A 18 14.65 -6.41 -4.27
N VAL A 19 14.78 -5.86 -3.07
CA VAL A 19 13.89 -6.20 -1.93
C VAL A 19 12.44 -5.80 -2.23
N GLY A 20 12.22 -4.61 -2.81
CA GLY A 20 10.89 -4.16 -3.19
C GLY A 20 10.24 -5.03 -4.27
N LEU A 21 11.00 -5.44 -5.29
CA LEU A 21 10.52 -6.36 -6.33
C LEU A 21 10.21 -7.75 -5.76
N LEU A 22 11.07 -8.30 -4.91
CA LEU A 22 10.81 -9.58 -4.24
C LEU A 22 9.54 -9.50 -3.37
N ALA A 23 9.36 -8.42 -2.62
CA ALA A 23 8.17 -8.19 -1.83
C ALA A 23 6.90 -8.12 -2.71
N MET A 24 6.97 -7.47 -3.88
CA MET A 24 5.88 -7.43 -4.86
C MET A 24 5.51 -8.84 -5.36
N LEU A 25 6.49 -9.70 -5.68
CA LEU A 25 6.25 -11.07 -6.11
C LEU A 25 5.55 -11.89 -5.03
N ILE A 26 6.00 -11.75 -3.77
CA ILE A 26 5.37 -12.38 -2.61
C ILE A 26 3.94 -11.86 -2.41
N ALA A 27 3.74 -10.54 -2.52
CA ALA A 27 2.42 -9.92 -2.41
C ALA A 27 1.45 -10.42 -3.49
N ALA A 28 1.91 -10.58 -4.73
CA ALA A 28 1.11 -11.16 -5.80
C ALA A 28 0.68 -12.60 -5.49
N TRP A 29 1.59 -13.40 -4.92
CA TRP A 29 1.28 -14.76 -4.50
C TRP A 29 0.24 -14.79 -3.36
N ILE A 30 0.41 -13.95 -2.33
CA ILE A 30 -0.57 -13.81 -1.23
C ILE A 30 -1.93 -13.38 -1.79
N SER A 31 -1.96 -12.34 -2.63
CA SER A 31 -3.15 -11.79 -3.26
C SER A 31 -3.96 -12.85 -4.02
N THR A 32 -3.27 -13.69 -4.80
CA THR A 32 -3.89 -14.80 -5.54
C THR A 32 -4.43 -15.88 -4.60
N ARG A 33 -3.67 -16.25 -3.57
CA ARG A 33 -4.07 -17.31 -2.63
C ARG A 33 -5.24 -16.92 -1.73
N SER A 34 -5.30 -15.65 -1.33
CA SER A 34 -6.35 -15.14 -0.46
C SER A 34 -7.54 -14.52 -1.20
N SER A 35 -7.53 -14.57 -2.55
CA SER A 35 -8.57 -13.94 -3.39
C SER A 35 -8.80 -12.47 -3.02
N MET A 36 -7.70 -11.73 -2.92
CA MET A 36 -7.70 -10.31 -2.55
C MET A 36 -7.09 -9.47 -3.66
N LEU A 37 -7.55 -8.24 -3.81
CA LEU A 37 -6.98 -7.23 -4.69
C LEU A 37 -6.53 -6.02 -3.88
N ILE A 38 -5.29 -5.57 -4.08
CA ILE A 38 -4.86 -4.23 -3.64
C ILE A 38 -5.30 -3.25 -4.72
N PHE A 39 -6.29 -2.43 -4.38
CA PHE A 39 -6.88 -1.45 -5.29
C PHE A 39 -6.29 -0.06 -5.01
N GLY A 40 -5.31 0.33 -5.79
CA GLY A 40 -4.39 1.41 -5.43
C GLY A 40 -3.49 0.99 -4.26
N SER A 41 -2.97 1.96 -3.51
CA SER A 41 -2.17 1.68 -2.31
C SER A 41 -2.99 1.74 -1.01
N LEU A 42 -4.29 2.07 -1.08
CA LEU A 42 -5.09 2.45 0.09
C LEU A 42 -6.25 1.51 0.37
N LYS A 43 -6.62 0.64 -0.54
CA LYS A 43 -7.79 -0.23 -0.41
C LYS A 43 -7.45 -1.67 -0.73
N VAL A 44 -7.92 -2.58 0.12
CA VAL A 44 -7.91 -4.03 -0.13
C VAL A 44 -9.35 -4.47 -0.38
N ILE A 45 -9.56 -5.20 -1.46
CA ILE A 45 -10.86 -5.78 -1.83
C ILE A 45 -10.78 -7.29 -1.60
N ASN A 46 -11.73 -7.83 -0.87
CA ASN A 46 -11.89 -9.27 -0.64
C ASN A 46 -12.73 -9.91 -1.75
N ASN A 47 -12.69 -11.23 -1.83
CA ASN A 47 -13.46 -12.04 -2.79
C ASN A 47 -13.18 -11.69 -4.27
N TYR A 48 -11.96 -11.23 -4.58
CA TYR A 48 -11.54 -10.93 -5.94
C TYR A 48 -10.63 -12.04 -6.47
N HIS A 49 -11.20 -12.92 -7.29
CA HIS A 49 -10.47 -14.03 -7.89
C HIS A 49 -9.63 -13.55 -9.06
N GLN A 50 -8.33 -13.73 -8.97
CA GLN A 50 -7.36 -13.34 -9.99
C GLN A 50 -6.25 -14.39 -10.12
N SER A 51 -5.72 -14.55 -11.32
CA SER A 51 -4.53 -15.33 -11.57
C SER A 51 -3.28 -14.61 -11.03
N TYR A 52 -2.19 -15.34 -10.85
CA TYR A 52 -0.92 -14.74 -10.43
C TYR A 52 -0.42 -13.64 -11.39
N GLY A 53 -0.61 -13.85 -12.69
CA GLY A 53 -0.26 -12.85 -13.71
C GLY A 53 -1.08 -11.57 -13.58
N GLN A 54 -2.39 -11.68 -13.37
CA GLN A 54 -3.26 -10.53 -13.13
C GLN A 54 -2.89 -9.80 -11.84
N ALA A 55 -2.60 -10.54 -10.76
CA ALA A 55 -2.13 -9.95 -9.51
C ALA A 55 -0.85 -9.13 -9.70
N LEU A 56 0.12 -9.66 -10.47
CA LEU A 56 1.35 -8.93 -10.81
C LEU A 56 1.06 -7.68 -11.63
N ILE A 57 0.19 -7.76 -12.64
CA ILE A 57 -0.19 -6.60 -13.47
C ILE A 57 -0.85 -5.53 -12.61
N ASN A 58 -1.78 -5.90 -11.74
CA ASN A 58 -2.49 -4.99 -10.86
C ASN A 58 -1.55 -4.26 -9.89
N LEU A 59 -0.61 -5.00 -9.28
CA LEU A 59 0.42 -4.39 -8.43
C LEU A 59 1.37 -3.49 -9.23
N ALA A 60 1.75 -3.91 -10.46
CA ALA A 60 2.59 -3.10 -11.34
C ALA A 60 1.89 -1.80 -11.77
N ILE A 61 0.60 -1.82 -12.09
CA ILE A 61 -0.20 -0.62 -12.40
C ILE A 61 -0.11 0.38 -11.24
N THR A 62 -0.35 -0.09 -10.00
CA THR A 62 -0.26 0.74 -8.80
C THR A 62 1.13 1.33 -8.61
N LEU A 63 2.18 0.51 -8.70
CA LEU A 63 3.57 0.94 -8.51
C LEU A 63 4.03 1.92 -9.59
N VAL A 64 3.79 1.57 -10.87
CA VAL A 64 4.22 2.40 -12.00
C VAL A 64 3.50 3.73 -12.01
N SER A 65 2.17 3.74 -11.81
CA SER A 65 1.39 4.97 -11.79
C SER A 65 1.83 5.92 -10.66
N ASN A 66 2.03 5.41 -9.44
CA ASN A 66 2.55 6.20 -8.32
C ASN A 66 3.98 6.69 -8.61
N SER A 67 4.84 5.85 -9.20
CA SER A 67 6.22 6.23 -9.53
C SER A 67 6.27 7.32 -10.59
N VAL A 68 5.45 7.22 -11.63
CA VAL A 68 5.35 8.24 -12.69
C VAL A 68 4.84 9.56 -12.12
N LEU A 69 3.76 9.52 -11.34
CA LEU A 69 3.19 10.70 -10.71
C LEU A 69 4.23 11.44 -9.84
N LEU A 70 4.90 10.71 -8.95
CA LEU A 70 5.88 11.27 -8.04
C LEU A 70 7.14 11.72 -8.77
N PHE A 71 7.54 11.04 -9.84
CA PHE A 71 8.66 11.46 -10.67
C PHE A 71 8.36 12.76 -11.40
N VAL A 72 7.17 12.90 -11.99
CA VAL A 72 6.74 14.15 -12.65
C VAL A 72 6.74 15.30 -11.64
N PHE A 73 6.14 15.10 -10.47
CA PHE A 73 6.16 16.10 -9.40
C PHE A 73 7.60 16.49 -9.00
N ALA A 74 8.45 15.48 -8.75
CA ALA A 74 9.83 15.67 -8.37
C ALA A 74 10.64 16.38 -9.48
N ARG A 75 10.44 16.01 -10.74
CA ARG A 75 11.17 16.56 -11.89
C ARG A 75 10.84 18.03 -12.16
N ILE A 76 9.58 18.42 -11.97
CA ILE A 76 9.15 19.82 -12.09
C ILE A 76 9.85 20.71 -11.04
N ARG A 77 9.98 20.21 -9.82
CA ARG A 77 10.58 20.96 -8.70
C ARG A 77 12.10 20.86 -8.66
N TYR A 78 12.64 19.69 -8.98
CA TYR A 78 14.05 19.33 -8.88
C TYR A 78 14.51 18.60 -10.15
N PRO A 79 14.95 19.33 -11.19
CA PRO A 79 15.27 18.73 -12.51
C PRO A 79 16.36 17.65 -12.50
N LYS A 80 17.12 17.52 -11.43
CA LYS A 80 18.18 16.51 -11.27
C LYS A 80 17.69 15.18 -10.70
N THR A 81 16.41 15.08 -10.28
CA THR A 81 15.85 13.85 -9.73
C THR A 81 15.83 12.74 -10.78
N ARG A 82 16.32 11.56 -10.42
CA ARG A 82 16.35 10.38 -11.30
C ARG A 82 15.11 9.51 -11.07
N LEU A 83 14.57 8.92 -12.13
CA LEU A 83 13.43 8.01 -12.04
C LEU A 83 13.72 6.82 -11.12
N ILE A 84 14.94 6.28 -11.16
CA ILE A 84 15.31 5.12 -10.35
C ILE A 84 15.27 5.40 -8.85
N ASP A 85 15.59 6.63 -8.43
CA ASP A 85 15.51 7.04 -7.03
C ASP A 85 14.06 7.04 -6.57
N VAL A 86 13.15 7.61 -7.38
CA VAL A 86 11.72 7.65 -7.08
C VAL A 86 11.13 6.24 -7.08
N LEU A 87 11.47 5.41 -8.06
CA LEU A 87 11.01 4.02 -8.14
C LEU A 87 11.44 3.21 -6.91
N SER A 88 12.69 3.37 -6.46
CA SER A 88 13.20 2.69 -5.27
C SER A 88 12.44 3.11 -4.01
N VAL A 89 12.07 4.39 -3.91
CA VAL A 89 11.26 4.92 -2.80
C VAL A 89 9.87 4.31 -2.81
N VAL A 90 9.19 4.34 -3.95
CA VAL A 90 7.83 3.81 -4.10
C VAL A 90 7.80 2.31 -3.78
N LEU A 91 8.71 1.51 -4.36
CA LEU A 91 8.81 0.08 -4.10
C LEU A 91 9.04 -0.22 -2.62
N THR A 92 9.96 0.50 -1.98
CA THR A 92 10.28 0.29 -0.55
C THR A 92 9.08 0.67 0.34
N ALA A 93 8.41 1.76 0.07
CA ALA A 93 7.23 2.17 0.83
C ALA A 93 6.10 1.13 0.69
N HIS A 94 5.88 0.58 -0.51
CA HIS A 94 4.83 -0.41 -0.75
C HIS A 94 5.05 -1.75 -0.01
N ILE A 95 6.27 -2.05 0.46
CA ILE A 95 6.49 -3.23 1.33
C ILE A 95 5.55 -3.18 2.55
N VAL A 96 5.31 -2.00 3.09
CA VAL A 96 4.39 -1.82 4.24
C VAL A 96 2.96 -2.21 3.87
N ILE A 97 2.51 -1.83 2.68
CA ILE A 97 1.17 -2.21 2.17
C ILE A 97 1.10 -3.73 1.92
N TYR A 98 2.19 -4.35 1.46
CA TYR A 98 2.24 -5.80 1.29
C TYR A 98 2.23 -6.56 2.62
N ILE A 99 2.83 -6.00 3.68
CA ILE A 99 2.69 -6.53 5.04
C ILE A 99 1.23 -6.44 5.48
N LEU A 100 0.56 -5.30 5.24
CA LEU A 100 -0.85 -5.13 5.54
C LEU A 100 -1.71 -6.17 4.79
N LEU A 101 -1.46 -6.41 3.49
CA LEU A 101 -2.13 -7.47 2.73
C LEU A 101 -1.94 -8.85 3.39
N GLY A 102 -0.71 -9.19 3.78
CA GLY A 102 -0.42 -10.45 4.47
C GLY A 102 -1.18 -10.60 5.80
N LEU A 103 -1.31 -9.53 6.57
CA LEU A 103 -2.05 -9.52 7.82
C LEU A 103 -3.56 -9.67 7.59
N THR A 104 -4.11 -8.99 6.59
CA THR A 104 -5.53 -9.10 6.23
C THR A 104 -5.86 -10.47 5.62
N ALA A 105 -4.90 -11.17 5.04
CA ALA A 105 -5.04 -12.51 4.50
C ALA A 105 -5.06 -13.63 5.57
N LEU A 106 -4.79 -13.30 6.84
CA LEU A 106 -4.84 -14.29 7.92
C LEU A 106 -6.26 -14.87 8.09
N PRO A 107 -6.41 -16.20 8.26
CA PRO A 107 -7.73 -16.84 8.37
C PRO A 107 -8.63 -16.20 9.44
N ILE A 108 -8.10 -15.93 10.63
CA ILE A 108 -8.85 -15.30 11.72
C ILE A 108 -9.43 -13.91 11.35
N VAL A 109 -8.71 -13.16 10.49
CA VAL A 109 -9.18 -11.85 10.00
C VAL A 109 -10.26 -12.05 8.95
N GLN A 110 -10.05 -12.99 8.01
CA GLN A 110 -11.02 -13.32 6.98
C GLN A 110 -12.32 -13.86 7.55
N ASP A 111 -12.26 -14.74 8.54
CA ASP A 111 -13.43 -15.26 9.26
C ASP A 111 -14.18 -14.13 9.97
N SER A 112 -13.44 -13.16 10.56
CA SER A 112 -14.06 -12.03 11.23
C SER A 112 -14.74 -11.08 10.23
N VAL A 113 -14.14 -10.82 9.06
CA VAL A 113 -14.75 -10.04 7.98
C VAL A 113 -16.00 -10.73 7.46
N ARG A 114 -15.92 -12.04 7.20
CA ARG A 114 -17.06 -12.84 6.73
C ARG A 114 -18.21 -12.87 7.74
N ALA A 115 -17.90 -12.93 9.04
CA ALA A 115 -18.93 -12.86 10.08
C ALA A 115 -19.72 -11.54 10.01
N VAL A 116 -19.02 -10.41 9.78
CA VAL A 116 -19.68 -9.10 9.60
C VAL A 116 -20.52 -9.08 8.32
N GLU A 117 -19.99 -9.58 7.20
CA GLU A 117 -20.71 -9.63 5.92
C GLU A 117 -22.02 -10.43 6.05
N LEU A 118 -21.99 -11.61 6.68
CA LEU A 118 -23.16 -12.45 6.91
C LEU A 118 -24.19 -11.76 7.82
N GLU A 119 -23.75 -11.12 8.89
CA GLU A 119 -24.63 -10.43 9.82
C GLU A 119 -25.30 -9.21 9.17
N ILE A 120 -24.60 -8.48 8.31
CA ILE A 120 -25.17 -7.36 7.53
C ILE A 120 -26.20 -7.87 6.51
N LEU A 121 -25.94 -9.02 5.87
CA LEU A 121 -26.88 -9.64 4.92
C LEU A 121 -28.17 -10.11 5.60
N ASP A 122 -28.07 -10.62 6.84
CA ASP A 122 -29.19 -11.17 7.59
C ASP A 122 -30.04 -10.05 8.24
N LYS A 123 -29.39 -9.07 8.88
CA LYS A 123 -30.05 -8.02 9.69
C LYS A 123 -30.06 -6.62 9.05
N GLY A 124 -29.48 -6.47 7.87
CA GLY A 124 -29.37 -5.20 7.19
C GLY A 124 -28.47 -4.20 7.95
N LEU A 125 -28.92 -2.94 8.05
CA LEU A 125 -28.14 -1.85 8.70
C LEU A 125 -28.27 -1.80 10.24
N GLN A 126 -28.88 -2.83 10.87
CA GLN A 126 -28.92 -2.91 12.33
C GLN A 126 -27.51 -3.22 12.87
N MET A 127 -27.25 -2.84 14.12
CA MET A 127 -25.94 -3.13 14.74
C MET A 127 -25.70 -4.65 14.74
N PRO A 128 -24.60 -5.12 14.13
CA PRO A 128 -24.30 -6.53 14.08
C PRO A 128 -24.02 -7.09 15.49
N ALA A 129 -24.66 -8.20 15.82
CA ALA A 129 -24.45 -8.92 17.09
C ALA A 129 -23.26 -9.90 16.95
N LEU A 130 -22.07 -9.35 16.73
CA LEU A 130 -20.83 -10.12 16.55
C LEU A 130 -20.30 -10.68 17.87
N GLU A 131 -19.70 -11.87 17.80
CA GLU A 131 -18.92 -12.39 18.91
C GLU A 131 -17.76 -11.48 19.28
N LYS A 132 -17.43 -11.41 20.57
CA LYS A 132 -16.36 -10.52 21.09
C LYS A 132 -15.01 -10.75 20.40
N ILE A 133 -14.72 -11.98 19.96
CA ILE A 133 -13.48 -12.33 19.27
C ILE A 133 -13.36 -11.62 17.92
N HIS A 134 -14.45 -11.56 17.16
CA HIS A 134 -14.47 -10.90 15.85
C HIS A 134 -14.34 -9.36 16.00
N LEU A 135 -15.03 -8.78 16.99
CA LEU A 135 -14.90 -7.35 17.30
C LEU A 135 -13.48 -6.98 17.71
N PHE A 136 -12.86 -7.78 18.58
CA PHE A 136 -11.48 -7.55 19.00
C PHE A 136 -10.50 -7.69 17.82
N THR A 137 -10.64 -8.73 17.01
CA THR A 137 -9.79 -8.97 15.84
C THR A 137 -9.87 -7.82 14.84
N LEU A 138 -11.09 -7.39 14.50
CA LEU A 138 -11.29 -6.28 13.56
C LEU A 138 -10.78 -4.95 14.13
N GLY A 139 -11.01 -4.70 15.42
CA GLY A 139 -10.48 -3.52 16.09
C GLY A 139 -8.94 -3.49 16.09
N ALA A 140 -8.29 -4.60 16.43
CA ALA A 140 -6.84 -4.73 16.43
C ALA A 140 -6.24 -4.54 15.01
N ILE A 141 -6.83 -5.19 14.01
CA ILE A 141 -6.42 -5.03 12.59
C ILE A 141 -6.67 -3.60 12.12
N GLY A 142 -7.77 -2.98 12.50
CA GLY A 142 -8.05 -1.59 12.16
C GLY A 142 -6.98 -0.61 12.68
N VAL A 143 -6.61 -0.72 13.95
CA VAL A 143 -5.55 0.10 14.55
C VAL A 143 -4.20 -0.17 13.88
N LEU A 144 -3.87 -1.43 13.63
CA LEU A 144 -2.63 -1.83 12.96
C LEU A 144 -2.58 -1.31 11.51
N SER A 145 -3.69 -1.37 10.78
CA SER A 145 -3.82 -0.87 9.42
C SER A 145 -3.55 0.64 9.34
N ILE A 146 -4.14 1.41 10.25
CA ILE A 146 -3.90 2.85 10.34
C ILE A 146 -2.42 3.14 10.65
N SER A 147 -1.83 2.39 11.59
CA SER A 147 -0.42 2.55 11.96
C SER A 147 0.52 2.25 10.79
N LEU A 148 0.25 1.17 10.05
CA LEU A 148 1.01 0.81 8.84
C LEU A 148 0.81 1.84 7.72
N LEU A 149 -0.40 2.39 7.54
CA LEU A 149 -0.65 3.43 6.56
C LEU A 149 0.12 4.72 6.89
N ILE A 150 0.15 5.13 8.15
CA ILE A 150 0.97 6.26 8.61
C ILE A 150 2.45 5.98 8.31
N TYR A 151 2.92 4.77 8.58
CA TYR A 151 4.30 4.38 8.33
C TYR A 151 4.63 4.32 6.82
N PHE A 152 3.69 3.89 5.98
CA PHE A 152 3.81 3.96 4.52
C PHE A 152 4.08 5.39 4.04
N PHE A 153 3.24 6.35 4.47
CA PHE A 153 3.42 7.76 4.11
C PHE A 153 4.71 8.34 4.69
N TYR A 154 5.09 7.93 5.90
CA TYR A 154 6.37 8.33 6.49
C TYR A 154 7.55 7.89 5.62
N LEU A 155 7.62 6.63 5.21
CA LEU A 155 8.68 6.12 4.33
C LEU A 155 8.68 6.84 2.98
N LEU A 156 7.51 7.04 2.39
CA LEU A 156 7.37 7.74 1.13
C LEU A 156 7.92 9.18 1.21
N VAL A 157 7.56 9.90 2.27
CA VAL A 157 8.03 11.27 2.50
C VAL A 157 9.53 11.31 2.74
N VAL A 158 10.06 10.45 3.59
CA VAL A 158 11.51 10.40 3.89
C VAL A 158 12.30 10.05 2.63
N GLY A 159 11.87 9.03 1.88
CA GLY A 159 12.52 8.62 0.65
C GLY A 159 12.47 9.70 -0.44
N MET A 160 11.30 10.31 -0.67
CA MET A 160 11.17 11.39 -1.65
C MET A 160 11.95 12.64 -1.27
N LYS A 161 12.04 12.96 0.02
CA LYS A 161 12.89 14.05 0.50
C LYS A 161 14.37 13.83 0.13
N ILE A 162 14.86 12.61 0.23
CA ILE A 162 16.21 12.23 -0.16
C ILE A 162 16.35 12.26 -1.68
N ALA A 163 15.42 11.63 -2.41
CA ALA A 163 15.45 11.55 -3.87
C ALA A 163 15.43 12.93 -4.55
N MET A 164 14.68 13.89 -4.00
CA MET A 164 14.59 15.26 -4.47
C MET A 164 15.67 16.18 -3.86
N ASN A 165 16.39 15.73 -2.82
CA ASN A 165 17.24 16.59 -1.99
C ASN A 165 16.50 17.85 -1.48
N SER A 166 15.22 17.68 -1.12
CA SER A 166 14.36 18.78 -0.68
C SER A 166 14.47 19.04 0.83
N LYS A 167 14.46 20.33 1.20
CA LYS A 167 14.38 20.77 2.60
C LYS A 167 12.99 21.33 2.97
N SER A 168 12.09 21.46 1.99
CA SER A 168 10.78 22.06 2.16
C SER A 168 9.81 21.10 2.87
N LYS A 169 9.18 21.59 3.95
CA LYS A 169 8.12 20.85 4.65
C LYS A 169 6.81 20.85 3.85
N TRP A 170 6.50 21.93 3.13
CA TRP A 170 5.29 22.07 2.34
C TRP A 170 5.22 21.08 1.18
N GLU A 171 6.35 20.82 0.53
CA GLU A 171 6.42 19.83 -0.56
C GLU A 171 6.07 18.42 -0.07
N MET A 172 6.40 18.10 1.19
CA MET A 172 6.04 16.82 1.78
C MET A 172 4.53 16.68 2.02
N VAL A 173 3.87 17.77 2.44
CA VAL A 173 2.41 17.80 2.59
C VAL A 173 1.73 17.64 1.23
N VAL A 174 2.19 18.40 0.22
CA VAL A 174 1.69 18.29 -1.15
C VAL A 174 1.85 16.87 -1.70
N LEU A 175 2.99 16.22 -1.44
CA LEU A 175 3.27 14.85 -1.86
C LEU A 175 2.28 13.85 -1.26
N ILE A 176 1.99 13.95 0.04
CA ILE A 176 1.01 13.09 0.71
C ILE A 176 -0.37 13.26 0.07
N LEU A 177 -0.82 14.52 -0.10
CA LEU A 177 -2.11 14.82 -0.72
C LEU A 177 -2.18 14.31 -2.16
N LEU A 178 -1.11 14.51 -2.94
CA LEU A 178 -1.02 14.07 -4.32
C LEU A 178 -1.14 12.55 -4.44
N VAL A 179 -0.44 11.79 -3.60
CA VAL A 179 -0.54 10.33 -3.58
C VAL A 179 -1.93 9.89 -3.13
N PHE A 180 -2.50 10.53 -2.13
CA PHE A 180 -3.83 10.20 -1.63
C PHE A 180 -4.90 10.42 -2.72
N VAL A 181 -4.92 11.60 -3.32
CA VAL A 181 -5.85 11.94 -4.42
C VAL A 181 -5.65 11.01 -5.61
N TRP A 182 -4.40 10.74 -6.01
CA TRP A 182 -4.10 9.86 -7.14
C TRP A 182 -4.60 8.44 -6.93
N ASN A 183 -4.33 7.86 -5.76
CA ASN A 183 -4.81 6.52 -5.44
C ASN A 183 -6.35 6.46 -5.37
N THR A 184 -7.01 7.55 -4.96
CA THR A 184 -8.46 7.66 -5.04
C THR A 184 -8.93 7.73 -6.50
N CYS A 185 -8.28 8.53 -7.35
CA CYS A 185 -8.59 8.59 -8.79
C CYS A 185 -8.40 7.23 -9.48
N LEU A 186 -7.35 6.48 -9.18
CA LEU A 186 -7.13 5.14 -9.73
C LEU A 186 -8.30 4.18 -9.45
N GLN A 187 -8.98 4.35 -8.31
CA GLN A 187 -10.15 3.54 -7.96
C GLN A 187 -11.36 3.84 -8.86
N PHE A 188 -11.47 5.04 -9.41
CA PHE A 188 -12.54 5.40 -10.35
C PHE A 188 -12.21 5.01 -11.80
N LEU A 189 -10.95 4.95 -12.17
CA LEU A 189 -10.51 4.66 -13.53
C LEU A 189 -10.63 3.17 -13.93
N ASN A 190 -10.88 2.29 -12.98
CA ASN A 190 -11.06 0.84 -13.16
C ASN A 190 -10.02 0.19 -14.10
N LEU A 191 -8.74 0.54 -13.91
CA LEU A 191 -7.62 0.07 -14.72
C LEU A 191 -7.17 -1.36 -14.37
N TYR A 192 -7.74 -1.95 -13.34
CA TYR A 192 -7.35 -3.26 -12.82
C TYR A 192 -8.02 -4.39 -13.62
N VAL A 193 -7.26 -5.49 -13.82
CA VAL A 193 -7.62 -6.64 -14.67
C VAL A 193 -8.00 -7.85 -13.83
#